data_8abd4c1e5e5e234eb7dce377f7de17c5
#
_entry.id   8abd4c1e5e5e234eb7dce377f7de17c5
#
_cell.length_a   1.000
_cell.length_b   1.000
_cell.length_c   1.000
_cell.angle_alpha   90.00
_cell.angle_beta   90.00
_cell.angle_gamma   90.00
#
_symmetry.space_group_name_H-M   'P 1'
#
loop_
_entity.id
_entity.type
_entity.pdbx_description
1 polymer ?
#
loop_
_entity_poly.entity_id
_entity_poly.type
_entity_poly.pdbx_seq_one_letter_code
_entity_poly.pdbx_strand_id
1 'polypeptide(L)'
;DDDGPRADAAFDADYRPDDVMTDGALLTGDGWTLLAIATPGHTSNHLCFELREERALFTGDHVMGWSTTIVSPPDGDMAEYMRSMQKLAIRDDAIYYPAHGEPVETPQRLVRGMMGHRKHREGQRLRLLERTAEGSSISAMVPEMYRGVDVRLHPAAARSVLAHLIDLGDRGLAMHVAGDVWRIGGR
;
A
#
# COMPACT_ATOMS: atom_id res chain seq x y z
N ASP A 1 -0.74 5.04 -30.05
CA ASP A 1 -1.70 5.65 -29.12
C ASP A 1 -1.80 4.71 -27.92
N ASP A 2 -1.09 5.06 -26.85
CA ASP A 2 -1.04 4.29 -25.60
C ASP A 2 -2.16 4.81 -24.69
N ASP A 3 -3.37 4.32 -24.90
CA ASP A 3 -4.59 4.66 -24.16
C ASP A 3 -4.91 3.65 -23.03
N GLY A 4 -3.88 2.98 -22.50
CA GLY A 4 -4.02 2.17 -21.31
C GLY A 4 -4.20 3.05 -20.06
N PRO A 5 -4.92 2.59 -19.00
CA PRO A 5 -5.00 3.31 -17.75
C PRO A 5 -3.59 3.49 -17.19
N ARG A 6 -3.08 4.71 -17.21
CA ARG A 6 -1.80 5.06 -16.59
C ARG A 6 -1.96 4.87 -15.07
N ALA A 7 -1.19 3.96 -14.51
CA ALA A 7 -1.22 3.67 -13.07
C ALA A 7 -0.59 4.79 -12.23
N ASP A 8 0.09 5.76 -12.87
CA ASP A 8 0.72 6.88 -12.21
C ASP A 8 0.08 8.17 -12.72
N ALA A 9 -0.59 8.91 -11.83
CA ALA A 9 -0.87 10.31 -12.08
C ALA A 9 0.45 11.03 -12.39
N ALA A 10 0.44 11.92 -13.38
CA ALA A 10 1.62 12.67 -13.72
C ALA A 10 2.11 13.44 -12.48
N PHE A 11 3.34 13.19 -12.06
CA PHE A 11 3.98 13.93 -10.99
C PHE A 11 4.13 15.40 -11.42
N ASP A 12 3.53 16.32 -10.66
CA ASP A 12 3.71 17.74 -10.86
C ASP A 12 5.03 18.20 -10.22
N ALA A 13 6.08 18.26 -11.02
CA ALA A 13 7.41 18.67 -10.58
C ALA A 13 7.50 20.17 -10.20
N ASP A 14 6.54 20.96 -10.62
CA ASP A 14 6.52 22.41 -10.39
C ASP A 14 5.66 22.80 -9.19
N TYR A 15 4.93 21.84 -8.60
CA TYR A 15 4.12 22.07 -7.39
C TYR A 15 4.99 22.58 -6.25
N ARG A 16 4.54 23.66 -5.64
CA ARG A 16 5.18 24.29 -4.46
C ARG A 16 4.10 24.53 -3.42
N PRO A 17 4.08 23.74 -2.34
CA PRO A 17 3.14 23.96 -1.24
C PRO A 17 3.48 25.26 -0.50
N ASP A 18 2.47 26.00 -0.07
CA ASP A 18 2.65 27.16 0.82
C ASP A 18 3.14 26.72 2.19
N ASP A 19 2.57 25.61 2.70
CA ASP A 19 2.94 25.01 3.98
C ASP A 19 3.23 23.51 3.83
N VAL A 20 4.22 23.01 4.56
CA VAL A 20 4.57 21.59 4.63
C VAL A 20 4.08 21.01 5.94
N MET A 21 3.22 20.02 5.88
CA MET A 21 2.69 19.34 7.07
C MET A 21 3.47 18.09 7.41
N THR A 22 3.60 17.84 8.72
CA THR A 22 4.23 16.62 9.26
C THR A 22 3.26 15.90 10.19
N ASP A 23 3.64 14.69 10.64
CA ASP A 23 2.86 13.92 11.61
C ASP A 23 2.55 14.76 12.86
N GLY A 24 1.29 14.76 13.27
CA GLY A 24 0.80 15.51 14.43
C GLY A 24 0.52 17.00 14.17
N ALA A 25 0.79 17.53 12.96
CA ALA A 25 0.44 18.91 12.64
C ALA A 25 -1.07 19.15 12.68
N LEU A 26 -1.46 20.31 13.16
CA LEU A 26 -2.87 20.72 13.28
C LEU A 26 -3.16 21.88 12.34
N LEU A 27 -4.25 21.76 11.59
CA LEU A 27 -4.91 22.88 10.92
C LEU A 27 -6.25 23.14 11.60
N THR A 28 -6.53 24.38 11.90
CA THR A 28 -7.78 24.77 12.57
C THR A 28 -8.50 25.84 11.78
N GLY A 29 -9.81 25.77 11.75
CA GLY A 29 -10.71 26.79 11.22
C GLY A 29 -11.89 27.00 12.15
N ASP A 30 -12.90 27.76 11.67
CA ASP A 30 -14.09 28.01 12.45
C ASP A 30 -14.91 26.70 12.58
N GLY A 31 -14.87 26.12 13.79
CA GLY A 31 -15.61 24.91 14.14
C GLY A 31 -15.02 23.59 13.62
N TRP A 32 -13.78 23.55 13.10
CA TRP A 32 -13.14 22.32 12.67
C TRP A 32 -11.64 22.27 12.98
N THR A 33 -11.16 21.05 13.16
CA THR A 33 -9.75 20.74 13.41
C THR A 33 -9.32 19.54 12.59
N LEU A 34 -8.33 19.71 11.71
CA LEU A 34 -7.66 18.60 11.01
C LEU A 34 -6.33 18.28 11.68
N LEU A 35 -6.16 17.01 12.04
CA LEU A 35 -4.89 16.45 12.49
C LEU A 35 -4.25 15.65 11.38
N ALA A 36 -3.03 16.02 10.99
CA ALA A 36 -2.23 15.25 10.06
C ALA A 36 -1.66 14.00 10.73
N ILE A 37 -1.78 12.85 10.07
CA ILE A 37 -1.31 11.55 10.54
C ILE A 37 -0.43 10.95 9.45
N ALA A 38 0.87 10.82 9.72
CA ALA A 38 1.78 10.18 8.76
C ALA A 38 1.44 8.69 8.60
N THR A 39 1.19 8.31 7.36
CA THR A 39 0.85 6.96 6.93
C THR A 39 1.69 6.56 5.70
N PRO A 40 3.04 6.53 5.83
CA PRO A 40 3.90 6.14 4.73
C PRO A 40 3.63 4.72 4.26
N GLY A 41 3.96 4.44 3.00
CA GLY A 41 3.89 3.09 2.44
C GLY A 41 3.29 3.02 1.05
N HIS A 42 2.20 3.71 0.75
CA HIS A 42 1.76 3.93 -0.63
C HIS A 42 2.75 4.86 -1.33
N THR A 43 2.99 6.01 -0.72
CA THR A 43 4.13 6.90 -0.96
C THR A 43 4.86 7.16 0.36
N SER A 44 6.12 7.58 0.28
CA SER A 44 6.97 7.84 1.46
C SER A 44 6.47 9.02 2.32
N ASN A 45 5.79 9.98 1.69
CA ASN A 45 5.29 11.22 2.31
C ASN A 45 3.78 11.23 2.56
N HIS A 46 3.11 10.08 2.48
CA HIS A 46 1.65 10.02 2.59
C HIS A 46 1.16 10.49 3.96
N LEU A 47 0.10 11.32 3.96
CA LEU A 47 -0.62 11.78 5.15
C LEU A 47 -2.10 11.42 5.03
N CYS A 48 -2.67 10.94 6.13
CA CYS A 48 -4.12 10.98 6.37
C CYS A 48 -4.46 12.21 7.20
N PHE A 49 -5.72 12.65 7.16
CA PHE A 49 -6.20 13.80 7.94
C PHE A 49 -7.43 13.43 8.73
N GLU A 50 -7.36 13.54 10.05
CA GLU A 50 -8.50 13.35 10.93
C GLU A 50 -9.27 14.66 11.10
N LEU A 51 -10.54 14.68 10.74
CA LEU A 51 -11.49 15.71 11.15
C LEU A 51 -12.06 15.32 12.51
N ARG A 52 -11.57 15.95 13.57
CA ARG A 52 -11.80 15.51 14.96
C ARG A 52 -13.25 15.59 15.38
N GLU A 53 -13.94 16.66 15.00
CA GLU A 53 -15.33 16.93 15.37
C GLU A 53 -16.30 15.88 14.82
N GLU A 54 -15.95 15.29 13.68
CA GLU A 54 -16.75 14.26 13.00
C GLU A 54 -16.25 12.83 13.26
N ARG A 55 -15.11 12.68 13.95
CA ARG A 55 -14.39 11.39 14.04
C ARG A 55 -14.21 10.74 12.68
N ALA A 56 -13.94 11.57 11.68
CA ALA A 56 -13.78 11.18 10.29
C ALA A 56 -12.30 11.22 9.90
N LEU A 57 -11.87 10.29 9.06
CA LEU A 57 -10.51 10.25 8.54
C LEU A 57 -10.51 10.32 7.02
N PHE A 58 -9.86 11.32 6.46
CA PHE A 58 -9.51 11.36 5.05
C PHE A 58 -8.26 10.51 4.82
N THR A 59 -8.43 9.38 4.14
CA THR A 59 -7.39 8.35 4.05
C THR A 59 -6.54 8.44 2.80
N GLY A 60 -6.83 9.38 1.90
CA GLY A 60 -6.14 9.47 0.61
C GLY A 60 -6.14 8.12 -0.11
N ASP A 61 -4.98 7.74 -0.63
CA ASP A 61 -4.78 6.44 -1.29
C ASP A 61 -4.28 5.34 -0.36
N HIS A 62 -4.06 5.62 0.93
CA HIS A 62 -3.61 4.60 1.87
C HIS A 62 -4.65 3.52 2.13
N VAL A 63 -5.93 3.93 2.27
CA VAL A 63 -7.09 3.03 2.37
C VAL A 63 -8.13 3.48 1.35
N MET A 64 -8.35 2.69 0.31
CA MET A 64 -9.36 2.93 -0.72
C MET A 64 -10.66 2.20 -0.42
N GLY A 65 -11.80 2.76 -0.87
CA GLY A 65 -13.13 2.22 -0.57
C GLY A 65 -13.51 0.98 -1.39
N TRP A 66 -12.77 0.63 -2.45
CA TRP A 66 -13.16 -0.43 -3.39
C TRP A 66 -12.07 -1.45 -3.68
N SER A 67 -10.80 -1.15 -3.39
CA SER A 67 -9.69 -2.09 -3.61
C SER A 67 -8.54 -1.87 -2.63
N THR A 68 -7.54 -2.75 -2.66
CA THR A 68 -6.29 -2.50 -1.93
C THR A 68 -5.41 -1.56 -2.72
N THR A 69 -4.79 -0.60 -2.04
CA THR A 69 -3.87 0.36 -2.67
C THR A 69 -2.67 -0.32 -3.34
N ILE A 70 -2.05 0.36 -4.28
CA ILE A 70 -0.81 -0.07 -4.90
C ILE A 70 0.35 0.39 -4.01
N VAL A 71 1.28 -0.51 -3.71
CA VAL A 71 2.56 -0.20 -3.07
C VAL A 71 3.65 -0.51 -4.10
N SER A 72 4.29 0.55 -4.60
CA SER A 72 5.22 0.45 -5.74
C SER A 72 6.59 1.02 -5.38
N PRO A 73 7.63 0.18 -5.23
CA PRO A 73 9.01 0.69 -5.09
C PRO A 73 9.45 1.52 -6.31
N PRO A 74 10.36 2.51 -6.16
CA PRO A 74 11.16 2.74 -4.95
C PRO A 74 10.49 3.58 -3.86
N ASP A 75 9.45 4.37 -4.17
CA ASP A 75 8.80 5.25 -3.20
C ASP A 75 7.86 4.49 -2.26
N GLY A 76 7.08 3.53 -2.80
CA GLY A 76 6.21 2.68 -2.00
C GLY A 76 6.99 1.61 -1.23
N ASP A 77 6.66 1.43 0.06
CA ASP A 77 7.28 0.49 0.99
C ASP A 77 6.23 -0.37 1.70
N MET A 78 6.34 -1.71 1.59
CA MET A 78 5.35 -2.64 2.15
C MET A 78 5.42 -2.72 3.67
N ALA A 79 6.61 -2.63 4.26
CA ALA A 79 6.78 -2.65 5.71
C ALA A 79 6.18 -1.39 6.33
N GLU A 80 6.45 -0.22 5.76
CA GLU A 80 5.85 1.05 6.18
C GLU A 80 4.33 1.04 6.01
N TYR A 81 3.85 0.54 4.86
CA TYR A 81 2.41 0.40 4.61
C TYR A 81 1.73 -0.44 5.69
N MET A 82 2.31 -1.59 6.04
CA MET A 82 1.75 -2.46 7.08
C MET A 82 1.83 -1.83 8.47
N ARG A 83 2.87 -1.06 8.80
CA ARG A 83 2.96 -0.28 10.05
C ARG A 83 1.87 0.79 10.12
N SER A 84 1.67 1.52 9.03
CA SER A 84 0.63 2.54 8.91
C SER A 84 -0.77 1.93 9.03
N MET A 85 -1.01 0.78 8.40
CA MET A 85 -2.28 0.04 8.56
C MET A 85 -2.51 -0.41 10.01
N GLN A 86 -1.47 -0.83 10.74
CA GLN A 86 -1.56 -1.16 12.18
C GLN A 86 -1.94 0.06 13.01
N LYS A 87 -1.33 1.24 12.71
CA LYS A 87 -1.70 2.52 13.34
C LYS A 87 -3.19 2.82 13.12
N LEU A 88 -3.70 2.62 11.89
CA LEU A 88 -5.11 2.86 11.57
C LEU A 88 -6.06 1.81 12.20
N ALA A 89 -5.62 0.56 12.35
CA ALA A 89 -6.46 -0.54 12.86
C ALA A 89 -6.89 -0.39 14.34
N ILE A 90 -6.17 0.42 15.11
CA ILE A 90 -6.43 0.68 16.55
C ILE A 90 -7.15 2.00 16.79
N ARG A 91 -7.41 2.79 15.75
CA ARG A 91 -8.16 4.04 15.83
C ARG A 91 -9.66 3.74 15.98
N ASP A 92 -10.40 4.71 16.49
CA ASP A 92 -11.84 4.64 16.72
C ASP A 92 -12.66 5.59 15.81
N ASP A 93 -12.10 5.95 14.65
CA ASP A 93 -12.78 6.77 13.65
C ASP A 93 -14.14 6.16 13.27
N ALA A 94 -15.15 7.00 13.12
CA ALA A 94 -16.49 6.56 12.78
C ALA A 94 -16.64 6.28 11.27
N ILE A 95 -15.92 7.04 10.44
CA ILE A 95 -16.02 6.95 8.98
C ILE A 95 -14.67 7.29 8.33
N TYR A 96 -14.37 6.61 7.21
CA TYR A 96 -13.26 6.99 6.33
C TYR A 96 -13.76 7.57 5.02
N TYR A 97 -13.10 8.63 4.57
CA TYR A 97 -13.27 9.24 3.27
C TYR A 97 -12.01 9.01 2.42
N PRO A 98 -12.00 7.97 1.57
CA PRO A 98 -10.88 7.68 0.69
C PRO A 98 -10.82 8.64 -0.50
N ALA A 99 -9.64 8.77 -1.15
CA ALA A 99 -9.53 9.49 -2.41
C ALA A 99 -10.25 8.75 -3.55
N HIS A 100 -10.37 7.43 -3.44
CA HIS A 100 -11.03 6.57 -4.42
C HIS A 100 -12.01 5.60 -3.76
N GLY A 101 -13.24 5.57 -4.28
CA GLY A 101 -14.34 4.72 -3.80
C GLY A 101 -15.29 5.45 -2.86
N GLU A 102 -16.28 4.70 -2.37
CA GLU A 102 -17.31 5.23 -1.48
C GLU A 102 -16.79 5.41 -0.04
N PRO A 103 -17.43 6.28 0.77
CA PRO A 103 -17.15 6.38 2.20
C PRO A 103 -17.25 5.02 2.90
N VAL A 104 -16.41 4.79 3.89
CA VAL A 104 -16.31 3.52 4.62
C VAL A 104 -16.86 3.70 6.04
N GLU A 105 -18.04 3.15 6.30
CA GLU A 105 -18.74 3.24 7.59
C GLU A 105 -18.25 2.22 8.63
N THR A 106 -17.42 1.25 8.23
CA THR A 106 -16.83 0.25 9.12
C THR A 106 -15.32 0.19 8.97
N PRO A 107 -14.61 1.31 9.28
CA PRO A 107 -13.20 1.48 8.95
C PRO A 107 -12.29 0.38 9.48
N GLN A 108 -12.42 0.03 10.75
CA GLN A 108 -11.54 -0.94 11.42
C GLN A 108 -11.72 -2.36 10.86
N ARG A 109 -12.94 -2.69 10.40
CA ARG A 109 -13.21 -3.97 9.73
C ARG A 109 -12.51 -4.03 8.37
N LEU A 110 -12.60 -2.94 7.59
CA LEU A 110 -11.94 -2.84 6.29
C LEU A 110 -10.42 -2.93 6.43
N VAL A 111 -9.83 -2.12 7.33
CA VAL A 111 -8.38 -2.11 7.58
C VAL A 111 -7.87 -3.49 7.97
N ARG A 112 -8.53 -4.18 8.92
CA ARG A 112 -8.16 -5.56 9.29
C ARG A 112 -8.30 -6.55 8.13
N GLY A 113 -9.34 -6.40 7.31
CA GLY A 113 -9.53 -7.20 6.09
C GLY A 113 -8.38 -7.00 5.10
N MET A 114 -7.99 -5.75 4.83
CA MET A 114 -6.87 -5.42 3.95
C MET A 114 -5.54 -5.97 4.48
N MET A 115 -5.27 -5.84 5.78
CA MET A 115 -4.08 -6.43 6.41
C MET A 115 -4.06 -7.96 6.27
N GLY A 116 -5.20 -8.62 6.48
CA GLY A 116 -5.35 -10.06 6.28
C GLY A 116 -5.09 -10.47 4.84
N HIS A 117 -5.60 -9.72 3.87
CA HIS A 117 -5.34 -9.93 2.45
C HIS A 117 -3.83 -9.81 2.13
N ARG A 118 -3.15 -8.79 2.64
CA ARG A 118 -1.69 -8.63 2.46
C ARG A 118 -0.90 -9.80 3.01
N LYS A 119 -1.21 -10.26 4.24
CA LYS A 119 -0.59 -11.45 4.85
C LYS A 119 -0.86 -12.72 4.04
N HIS A 120 -2.07 -12.89 3.53
CA HIS A 120 -2.39 -14.02 2.66
C HIS A 120 -1.54 -14.02 1.38
N ARG A 121 -1.42 -12.86 0.74
CA ARG A 121 -0.57 -12.67 -0.44
C ARG A 121 0.90 -12.93 -0.15
N GLU A 122 1.41 -12.52 1.00
CA GLU A 122 2.76 -12.85 1.48
C GLU A 122 2.96 -14.37 1.56
N GLY A 123 2.04 -15.08 2.22
CA GLY A 123 2.10 -16.54 2.31
C GLY A 123 2.06 -17.24 0.95
N GLN A 124 1.36 -16.69 -0.04
CA GLN A 124 1.39 -17.23 -1.40
C GLN A 124 2.79 -17.11 -2.03
N ARG A 125 3.47 -15.97 -1.86
CA ARG A 125 4.83 -15.75 -2.38
C ARG A 125 5.83 -16.72 -1.75
N LEU A 126 5.81 -16.86 -0.42
CA LEU A 126 6.69 -17.80 0.27
C LEU A 126 6.52 -19.22 -0.25
N ARG A 127 5.28 -19.70 -0.42
CA ARG A 127 5.02 -21.03 -1.00
C ARG A 127 5.53 -21.18 -2.43
N LEU A 128 5.51 -20.12 -3.24
CA LEU A 128 6.07 -20.16 -4.59
C LEU A 128 7.60 -20.26 -4.55
N LEU A 129 8.24 -19.50 -3.65
CA LEU A 129 9.69 -19.55 -3.47
C LEU A 129 10.18 -20.89 -2.92
N GLU A 130 9.37 -21.59 -2.11
CA GLU A 130 9.69 -22.92 -1.56
C GLU A 130 9.69 -24.04 -2.61
N ARG A 131 9.10 -23.82 -3.79
CA ARG A 131 8.96 -24.88 -4.81
C ARG A 131 10.24 -25.21 -5.55
N THR A 132 11.17 -24.27 -5.63
CA THR A 132 12.42 -24.44 -6.37
C THR A 132 13.61 -23.90 -5.56
N ALA A 133 14.72 -24.65 -5.56
CA ALA A 133 15.94 -24.21 -4.89
C ALA A 133 16.58 -23.01 -5.61
N GLU A 134 16.40 -22.92 -6.92
CA GLU A 134 16.90 -21.85 -7.78
C GLU A 134 16.14 -20.54 -7.58
N GLY A 135 14.92 -20.62 -7.02
CA GLY A 135 14.03 -19.49 -6.85
C GLY A 135 13.03 -19.35 -7.99
N SER A 136 12.29 -18.24 -7.97
CA SER A 136 11.26 -17.92 -8.97
C SER A 136 11.38 -16.47 -9.37
N SER A 137 11.12 -16.18 -10.65
CA SER A 137 11.06 -14.80 -11.14
C SER A 137 9.71 -14.16 -10.80
N ILE A 138 9.69 -12.83 -10.65
CA ILE A 138 8.44 -12.08 -10.47
C ILE A 138 7.52 -12.31 -11.66
N SER A 139 8.08 -12.34 -12.86
CA SER A 139 7.34 -12.61 -14.11
C SER A 139 6.66 -13.98 -14.13
N ALA A 140 7.23 -14.99 -13.47
CA ALA A 140 6.62 -16.31 -13.30
C ALA A 140 5.56 -16.33 -12.18
N MET A 141 5.77 -15.61 -11.09
CA MET A 141 4.84 -15.55 -9.95
C MET A 141 3.52 -14.86 -10.30
N VAL A 142 3.58 -13.76 -11.07
CA VAL A 142 2.41 -12.90 -11.32
C VAL A 142 1.27 -13.67 -11.99
N PRO A 143 1.44 -14.39 -13.09
CA PRO A 143 0.33 -15.14 -13.73
C PRO A 143 -0.27 -16.21 -12.81
N GLU A 144 0.54 -16.80 -11.93
CA GLU A 144 0.07 -17.82 -11.00
C GLU A 144 -0.76 -17.22 -9.85
N MET A 145 -0.28 -16.11 -9.29
CA MET A 145 -0.92 -15.44 -8.15
C MET A 145 -2.18 -14.65 -8.54
N TYR A 146 -2.22 -14.18 -9.79
CA TYR A 146 -3.27 -13.29 -10.29
C TYR A 146 -4.09 -13.96 -11.40
N ARG A 147 -4.35 -15.28 -11.29
CA ARG A 147 -5.22 -16.02 -12.21
C ARG A 147 -6.59 -15.34 -12.27
N GLY A 148 -7.07 -15.06 -13.47
CA GLY A 148 -8.35 -14.40 -13.70
C GLY A 148 -8.34 -12.88 -13.63
N VAL A 149 -7.20 -12.28 -13.33
CA VAL A 149 -6.98 -10.83 -13.45
C VAL A 149 -6.53 -10.51 -14.89
N ASP A 150 -7.06 -9.42 -15.45
CA ASP A 150 -6.67 -8.94 -16.78
C ASP A 150 -5.15 -8.79 -16.90
N VAL A 151 -4.58 -9.36 -17.96
CA VAL A 151 -3.12 -9.35 -18.22
C VAL A 151 -2.55 -7.92 -18.26
N ARG A 152 -3.36 -6.94 -18.67
CA ARG A 152 -2.98 -5.53 -18.68
C ARG A 152 -2.64 -4.98 -17.28
N LEU A 153 -3.15 -5.63 -16.22
CA LEU A 153 -2.87 -5.28 -14.83
C LEU A 153 -1.64 -6.03 -14.25
N HIS A 154 -1.07 -6.98 -14.99
CA HIS A 154 0.10 -7.74 -14.54
C HIS A 154 1.33 -6.87 -14.24
N PRO A 155 1.63 -5.77 -14.99
CA PRO A 155 2.73 -4.88 -14.62
C PRO A 155 2.55 -4.23 -13.23
N ALA A 156 1.34 -3.77 -12.91
CA ALA A 156 1.03 -3.21 -11.58
C ALA A 156 1.08 -4.29 -10.49
N ALA A 157 0.62 -5.52 -10.80
CA ALA A 157 0.73 -6.67 -9.90
C ALA A 157 2.19 -7.04 -9.64
N ALA A 158 3.07 -6.98 -10.64
CA ALA A 158 4.50 -7.24 -10.51
C ALA A 158 5.18 -6.26 -9.53
N ARG A 159 4.84 -4.96 -9.59
CA ARG A 159 5.32 -3.97 -8.62
C ARG A 159 4.88 -4.31 -7.19
N SER A 160 3.62 -4.73 -7.00
CA SER A 160 3.15 -5.18 -5.68
C SER A 160 3.84 -6.47 -5.21
N VAL A 161 4.18 -7.39 -6.13
CA VAL A 161 4.98 -8.58 -5.80
C VAL A 161 6.37 -8.17 -5.35
N LEU A 162 7.02 -7.27 -6.09
CA LEU A 162 8.35 -6.75 -5.75
C LEU A 162 8.38 -6.09 -4.36
N ALA A 163 7.39 -5.22 -4.05
CA ALA A 163 7.31 -4.57 -2.74
C ALA A 163 7.27 -5.58 -1.58
N HIS A 164 6.50 -6.65 -1.72
CA HIS A 164 6.47 -7.71 -0.73
C HIS A 164 7.79 -8.51 -0.65
N LEU A 165 8.44 -8.76 -1.80
CA LEU A 165 9.70 -9.51 -1.83
C LEU A 165 10.84 -8.72 -1.19
N ILE A 166 10.86 -7.40 -1.35
CA ILE A 166 11.79 -6.51 -0.66
C ILE A 166 11.58 -6.62 0.85
N ASP A 167 10.36 -6.43 1.35
CA ASP A 167 10.03 -6.57 2.78
C ASP A 167 10.39 -7.98 3.32
N LEU A 168 10.10 -9.04 2.56
CA LEU A 168 10.51 -10.39 2.92
C LEU A 168 12.03 -10.55 2.95
N GLY A 169 12.75 -9.89 2.04
CA GLY A 169 14.20 -9.85 2.01
C GLY A 169 14.80 -9.20 3.24
N ASP A 170 14.28 -8.03 3.63
CA ASP A 170 14.71 -7.29 4.82
C ASP A 170 14.48 -8.10 6.11
N ARG A 171 13.45 -8.94 6.13
CA ARG A 171 13.17 -9.88 7.22
C ARG A 171 13.94 -11.21 7.14
N GLY A 172 14.79 -11.39 6.12
CA GLY A 172 15.56 -12.62 5.90
C GLY A 172 14.75 -13.82 5.41
N LEU A 173 13.47 -13.63 5.04
CA LEU A 173 12.55 -14.70 4.59
C LEU A 173 12.66 -14.96 3.09
N ALA A 174 13.14 -14.01 2.33
CA ALA A 174 13.46 -14.16 0.91
C ALA A 174 14.87 -13.61 0.62
N MET A 175 15.41 -13.96 -0.53
CA MET A 175 16.71 -13.48 -0.99
C MET A 175 16.64 -13.16 -2.47
N HIS A 176 17.06 -11.96 -2.85
CA HIS A 176 17.24 -11.60 -4.25
C HIS A 176 18.46 -12.34 -4.82
N VAL A 177 18.31 -12.93 -5.99
CA VAL A 177 19.37 -13.69 -6.67
C VAL A 177 19.98 -12.85 -7.79
N ALA A 178 19.19 -12.56 -8.82
CA ALA A 178 19.60 -11.72 -9.95
C ALA A 178 18.38 -11.31 -10.77
N GLY A 179 18.42 -10.14 -11.43
CA GLY A 179 17.32 -9.65 -12.26
C GLY A 179 16.01 -9.56 -11.48
N ASP A 180 14.97 -10.31 -11.88
CA ASP A 180 13.69 -10.39 -11.18
C ASP A 180 13.52 -11.70 -10.37
N VAL A 181 14.62 -12.46 -10.15
CA VAL A 181 14.59 -13.78 -9.49
C VAL A 181 14.84 -13.65 -7.99
N TRP A 182 13.98 -14.28 -7.23
CA TRP A 182 14.03 -14.39 -5.77
C TRP A 182 13.94 -15.84 -5.34
N ARG A 183 14.56 -16.19 -4.22
CA ARG A 183 14.46 -17.51 -3.60
C ARG A 183 14.07 -17.39 -2.13
N ILE A 184 13.68 -18.51 -1.52
CA ILE A 184 13.44 -18.58 -0.08
C ILE A 184 14.72 -18.21 0.69
N GLY A 185 14.59 -17.41 1.75
CA GLY A 185 15.70 -17.09 2.65
C GLY A 185 16.19 -18.34 3.37
N GLY A 186 17.49 -18.39 3.70
CA GLY A 186 18.06 -19.47 4.52
C GLY A 186 17.53 -19.36 5.95
N ARG A 187 17.09 -20.50 6.50
CA ARG A 187 16.92 -20.64 7.95
C ARG A 187 18.26 -20.75 8.64
#